data_acedcf298bf4f1353babcbca81eed96d
#
_entry.id   acedcf298bf4f1353babcbca81eed96d
#
_cell.length_a   1.000
_cell.length_b   1.000
_cell.length_c   1.000
_cell.angle_alpha   90.00
_cell.angle_beta   90.00
_cell.angle_gamma   90.00
#
_symmetry.space_group_name_H-M   'P 1'
#
loop_
_entity.id
_entity.type
_entity.pdbx_description
1 polymer ?
#
loop_
_entity_poly.entity_id
_entity_poly.type
_entity_poly.pdbx_seq_one_letter_code
_entity_poly.pdbx_strand_id
1 'polypeptide(L)'
;MAKQIQLAIAPIAWTNDDMPELGSENTFEQCVSEMALAGFKGTEIGNKYPKDPQVLKQYLDIRGLKVASAWFSTFLTTKPFEETAEDFKKHRDFLHAMDAKVIVVAEQGHSIQGIMTAPVFNEKPIFSDEEWQKLAEGLEKLGDLAHEKGMEI
;
A
#
# COMPACT_ATOMS: atom_id res chain seq x y z
N MET A 1 9.39 27.96 -12.05
CA MET A 1 8.38 27.15 -12.74
C MET A 1 7.46 26.53 -11.68
N ALA A 2 6.15 26.65 -11.83
CA ALA A 2 5.20 26.01 -10.92
C ALA A 2 5.36 24.48 -11.04
N LYS A 3 5.46 23.77 -9.91
CA LYS A 3 5.44 22.30 -9.90
C LYS A 3 4.09 21.82 -10.44
N GLN A 4 4.08 21.03 -11.48
CA GLN A 4 2.86 20.42 -11.99
C GLN A 4 2.44 19.30 -11.03
N ILE A 5 1.26 19.41 -10.45
CA ILE A 5 0.67 18.38 -9.59
C ILE A 5 0.16 17.24 -10.48
N GLN A 6 0.52 16.01 -10.15
CA GLN A 6 -0.01 14.79 -10.76
C GLN A 6 -0.88 14.07 -9.75
N LEU A 7 -2.02 13.57 -10.20
CA LEU A 7 -2.96 12.83 -9.35
C LEU A 7 -2.85 11.34 -9.61
N ALA A 8 -2.86 10.56 -8.53
CA ALA A 8 -2.97 9.12 -8.55
C ALA A 8 -4.20 8.69 -7.74
N ILE A 9 -4.69 7.47 -7.97
CA ILE A 9 -5.88 6.95 -7.30
C ILE A 9 -5.70 5.48 -6.95
N ALA A 10 -6.25 5.05 -5.81
CA ALA A 10 -6.33 3.64 -5.45
C ALA A 10 -7.51 2.95 -6.18
N PRO A 11 -7.43 1.63 -6.44
CA PRO A 11 -8.49 0.88 -7.12
C PRO A 11 -9.77 0.70 -6.29
N ILE A 12 -9.80 1.16 -5.06
CA ILE A 12 -10.90 0.94 -4.10
C ILE A 12 -12.27 1.47 -4.59
N ALA A 13 -12.28 2.41 -5.55
CA ALA A 13 -13.50 2.88 -6.18
C ALA A 13 -14.12 1.85 -7.17
N TRP A 14 -13.35 0.86 -7.60
CA TRP A 14 -13.76 -0.22 -8.52
C TRP A 14 -13.84 -1.57 -7.85
N THR A 15 -12.90 -1.85 -6.94
CA THR A 15 -12.76 -3.13 -6.22
C THR A 15 -12.40 -2.84 -4.78
N ASN A 16 -12.87 -3.67 -3.86
CA ASN A 16 -12.56 -3.50 -2.45
C ASN A 16 -11.71 -4.66 -1.94
N ASP A 17 -10.51 -4.37 -1.43
CA ASP A 17 -9.58 -5.40 -0.95
C ASP A 17 -10.01 -6.00 0.41
N ASP A 18 -10.77 -5.23 1.22
CA ASP A 18 -11.31 -5.69 2.52
C ASP A 18 -12.68 -6.39 2.37
N MET A 19 -13.43 -6.07 1.32
CA MET A 19 -14.73 -6.65 0.98
C MET A 19 -14.70 -7.10 -0.49
N PRO A 20 -14.04 -8.24 -0.80
CA PRO A 20 -13.74 -8.65 -2.18
C PRO A 20 -14.96 -8.92 -3.06
N GLU A 21 -16.14 -9.10 -2.48
CA GLU A 21 -17.41 -9.21 -3.19
C GLU A 21 -17.84 -7.87 -3.84
N LEU A 22 -17.39 -6.73 -3.30
CA LEU A 22 -17.70 -5.41 -3.87
C LEU A 22 -16.78 -5.12 -5.06
N GLY A 23 -17.39 -5.04 -6.24
CA GLY A 23 -16.67 -4.82 -7.50
C GLY A 23 -15.86 -6.04 -7.95
N SER A 24 -16.27 -7.26 -7.54
CA SER A 24 -15.61 -8.51 -7.94
C SER A 24 -15.58 -8.71 -9.44
N GLU A 25 -16.59 -8.21 -10.15
CA GLU A 25 -16.73 -8.23 -11.61
C GLU A 25 -15.74 -7.31 -12.34
N ASN A 26 -15.25 -6.26 -11.69
CA ASN A 26 -14.30 -5.33 -12.30
C ASN A 26 -12.91 -5.96 -12.39
N THR A 27 -12.36 -6.02 -13.59
CA THR A 27 -11.01 -6.56 -13.81
C THR A 27 -9.95 -5.51 -13.51
N PHE A 28 -8.72 -5.95 -13.29
CA PHE A 28 -7.57 -5.06 -13.17
C PHE A 28 -7.42 -4.15 -14.39
N GLU A 29 -7.55 -4.72 -15.59
CA GLU A 29 -7.42 -3.99 -16.86
C GLU A 29 -8.48 -2.90 -17.03
N GLN A 30 -9.70 -3.17 -16.57
CA GLN A 30 -10.77 -2.18 -16.55
C GLN A 30 -10.40 -1.04 -15.61
N CYS A 31 -10.04 -1.35 -14.37
CA CYS A 31 -9.68 -0.34 -13.38
C CYS A 31 -8.61 0.63 -13.91
N VAL A 32 -7.47 0.11 -14.38
CA VAL A 32 -6.38 0.97 -14.87
C VAL A 32 -6.71 1.70 -16.18
N SER A 33 -7.60 1.15 -17.02
CA SER A 33 -8.08 1.84 -18.20
C SER A 33 -8.96 3.03 -17.84
N GLU A 34 -9.89 2.86 -16.92
CA GLU A 34 -10.79 3.93 -16.47
C GLU A 34 -10.03 5.01 -15.69
N MET A 35 -9.03 4.64 -14.86
CA MET A 35 -8.12 5.59 -14.21
C MET A 35 -7.42 6.48 -15.24
N ALA A 36 -6.87 5.89 -16.30
CA ALA A 36 -6.21 6.64 -17.36
C ALA A 36 -7.17 7.55 -18.12
N LEU A 37 -8.38 7.06 -18.46
CA LEU A 37 -9.44 7.85 -19.12
C LEU A 37 -9.90 9.03 -18.25
N ALA A 38 -9.96 8.85 -16.94
CA ALA A 38 -10.28 9.91 -15.98
C ALA A 38 -9.15 10.96 -15.84
N GLY A 39 -7.97 10.71 -16.44
CA GLY A 39 -6.85 11.66 -16.46
C GLY A 39 -5.83 11.48 -15.35
N PHE A 40 -5.97 10.46 -14.50
CA PHE A 40 -4.96 10.13 -13.49
C PHE A 40 -3.62 9.77 -14.14
N LYS A 41 -2.53 10.02 -13.43
CA LYS A 41 -1.15 9.75 -13.86
C LYS A 41 -0.50 8.62 -13.08
N GLY A 42 -1.17 8.11 -12.08
CA GLY A 42 -0.69 7.01 -11.26
C GLY A 42 -1.79 6.24 -10.58
N THR A 43 -1.41 5.11 -10.03
CA THR A 43 -2.26 4.24 -9.24
C THR A 43 -1.54 3.75 -8.00
N GLU A 44 -2.28 3.55 -6.92
CA GLU A 44 -1.86 2.68 -5.83
C GLU A 44 -2.12 1.22 -6.23
N ILE A 45 -1.27 0.30 -5.81
CA ILE A 45 -1.41 -1.12 -6.15
C ILE A 45 -2.49 -1.76 -5.26
N GLY A 46 -3.43 -2.45 -5.88
CA GLY A 46 -4.45 -3.28 -5.21
C GLY A 46 -4.21 -4.77 -5.40
N ASN A 47 -5.05 -5.58 -4.74
CA ASN A 47 -4.90 -7.04 -4.70
C ASN A 47 -5.01 -7.73 -6.06
N LYS A 48 -5.79 -7.17 -7.00
CA LYS A 48 -5.98 -7.71 -8.36
C LYS A 48 -4.82 -7.45 -9.31
N TYR A 49 -3.83 -6.65 -8.90
CA TYR A 49 -2.72 -6.27 -9.76
C TYR A 49 -1.73 -7.43 -9.97
N PRO A 50 -1.14 -7.56 -11.18
CA PRO A 50 -0.08 -8.52 -11.43
C PRO A 50 1.05 -8.41 -10.41
N LYS A 51 1.54 -9.55 -9.94
CA LYS A 51 2.63 -9.60 -8.95
C LYS A 51 4.02 -9.60 -9.60
N ASP A 52 4.09 -9.81 -10.92
CA ASP A 52 5.31 -9.65 -11.70
C ASP A 52 5.47 -8.18 -12.10
N PRO A 53 6.57 -7.50 -11.69
CA PRO A 53 6.78 -6.10 -12.01
C PRO A 53 6.85 -5.82 -13.52
N GLN A 54 7.40 -6.74 -14.31
CA GLN A 54 7.53 -6.55 -15.76
C GLN A 54 6.16 -6.59 -16.44
N VAL A 55 5.33 -7.54 -16.02
CA VAL A 55 3.95 -7.66 -16.51
C VAL A 55 3.14 -6.42 -16.11
N LEU A 56 3.18 -6.04 -14.83
CA LEU A 56 2.47 -4.86 -14.34
C LEU A 56 2.90 -3.59 -15.07
N LYS A 57 4.21 -3.41 -15.25
CA LYS A 57 4.76 -2.24 -15.95
C LYS A 57 4.23 -2.11 -17.37
N GLN A 58 4.15 -3.22 -18.13
CA GLN A 58 3.59 -3.21 -19.50
C GLN A 58 2.13 -2.71 -19.52
N TYR A 59 1.29 -3.19 -18.59
CA TYR A 59 -0.10 -2.74 -18.51
C TYR A 59 -0.25 -1.27 -18.17
N LEU A 60 0.61 -0.75 -17.29
CA LEU A 60 0.56 0.65 -16.88
C LEU A 60 1.16 1.58 -17.93
N ASP A 61 2.29 1.21 -18.54
CA ASP A 61 3.00 2.03 -19.53
C ASP A 61 2.13 2.35 -20.76
N ILE A 62 1.40 1.37 -21.31
CA ILE A 62 0.49 1.59 -22.45
C ILE A 62 -0.65 2.56 -22.13
N ARG A 63 -0.93 2.81 -20.84
CA ARG A 63 -1.96 3.73 -20.34
C ARG A 63 -1.41 5.05 -19.82
N GLY A 64 -0.09 5.21 -19.83
CA GLY A 64 0.58 6.39 -19.29
C GLY A 64 0.44 6.52 -17.77
N LEU A 65 0.22 5.40 -17.06
CA LEU A 65 0.13 5.35 -15.61
C LEU A 65 1.47 4.92 -14.99
N LYS A 66 1.71 5.36 -13.75
CA LYS A 66 2.83 4.93 -12.90
C LYS A 66 2.32 4.41 -11.57
N VAL A 67 3.11 3.59 -10.90
CA VAL A 67 2.84 3.24 -9.50
C VAL A 67 3.20 4.43 -8.63
N ALA A 68 2.24 4.90 -7.85
CA ALA A 68 2.44 5.97 -6.87
C ALA A 68 2.89 5.39 -5.53
N SER A 69 2.25 4.32 -5.08
CA SER A 69 2.48 3.67 -3.79
C SER A 69 1.83 2.28 -3.77
N ALA A 70 2.04 1.57 -2.68
CA ALA A 70 1.21 0.44 -2.27
C ALA A 70 1.13 0.37 -0.75
N TRP A 71 0.05 -0.21 -0.25
CA TRP A 71 -0.16 -0.46 1.16
C TRP A 71 0.72 -1.60 1.66
N PHE A 72 1.31 -1.40 2.84
CA PHE A 72 2.01 -2.43 3.59
C PHE A 72 1.52 -2.46 5.04
N SER A 73 1.02 -3.61 5.48
CA SER A 73 0.60 -3.83 6.86
C SER A 73 1.80 -4.14 7.74
N THR A 74 1.99 -3.36 8.81
CA THR A 74 2.99 -3.63 9.84
C THR A 74 2.35 -4.28 11.05
N PHE A 75 3.14 -5.01 11.83
CA PHE A 75 2.74 -5.67 13.07
C PHE A 75 3.77 -5.41 14.18
N LEU A 76 4.29 -4.19 14.22
CA LEU A 76 5.41 -3.78 15.09
C LEU A 76 5.09 -3.86 16.57
N THR A 77 3.81 -3.71 16.94
CA THR A 77 3.36 -3.81 18.34
C THR A 77 3.20 -5.25 18.80
N THR A 78 2.98 -6.21 17.87
CA THR A 78 2.59 -7.59 18.22
C THR A 78 3.57 -8.66 17.77
N LYS A 79 4.49 -8.34 16.85
CA LYS A 79 5.49 -9.27 16.30
C LYS A 79 6.91 -8.75 16.48
N PRO A 80 7.94 -9.63 16.45
CA PRO A 80 9.33 -9.20 16.33
C PRO A 80 9.54 -8.35 15.08
N PHE A 81 10.36 -7.30 15.21
CA PHE A 81 10.67 -6.38 14.10
C PHE A 81 11.18 -7.12 12.85
N GLU A 82 12.01 -8.14 13.05
CA GLU A 82 12.68 -8.89 11.98
C GLU A 82 11.69 -9.54 11.02
N GLU A 83 10.55 -10.04 11.53
CA GLU A 83 9.50 -10.64 10.70
C GLU A 83 8.86 -9.59 9.79
N THR A 84 8.49 -8.43 10.35
CA THR A 84 7.94 -7.31 9.58
C THR A 84 8.97 -6.78 8.57
N ALA A 85 10.24 -6.66 8.98
CA ALA A 85 11.31 -6.14 8.14
C ALA A 85 11.61 -7.04 6.92
N GLU A 86 11.53 -8.36 7.09
CA GLU A 86 11.75 -9.31 5.98
C GLU A 86 10.68 -9.15 4.90
N ASP A 87 9.42 -9.07 5.28
CA ASP A 87 8.32 -8.88 4.32
C ASP A 87 8.31 -7.47 3.75
N PHE A 88 8.66 -6.46 4.56
CA PHE A 88 8.84 -5.09 4.09
C PHE A 88 9.89 -4.97 2.99
N LYS A 89 11.05 -5.63 3.13
CA LYS A 89 12.10 -5.61 2.11
C LYS A 89 11.62 -6.18 0.78
N LYS A 90 10.85 -7.29 0.78
CA LYS A 90 10.26 -7.88 -0.43
C LYS A 90 9.30 -6.89 -1.10
N HIS A 91 8.42 -6.26 -0.31
CA HIS A 91 7.46 -5.27 -0.78
C HIS A 91 8.16 -4.01 -1.33
N ARG A 92 9.14 -3.48 -0.60
CA ARG A 92 9.98 -2.36 -1.02
C ARG A 92 10.67 -2.65 -2.36
N ASP A 93 11.30 -3.82 -2.49
CA ASP A 93 12.05 -4.17 -3.70
C ASP A 93 11.11 -4.33 -4.91
N PHE A 94 9.90 -4.84 -4.71
CA PHE A 94 8.86 -4.85 -5.73
C PHE A 94 8.49 -3.42 -6.16
N LEU A 95 8.20 -2.53 -5.22
CA LEU A 95 7.85 -1.14 -5.51
C LEU A 95 9.03 -0.37 -6.14
N HIS A 96 10.24 -0.63 -5.70
CA HIS A 96 11.45 -0.05 -6.32
C HIS A 96 11.58 -0.48 -7.79
N ALA A 97 11.29 -1.74 -8.13
CA ALA A 97 11.27 -2.21 -9.52
C ALA A 97 10.18 -1.53 -10.37
N MET A 98 9.14 -0.98 -9.73
CA MET A 98 8.08 -0.20 -10.36
C MET A 98 8.36 1.31 -10.40
N ASP A 99 9.57 1.75 -10.03
CA ASP A 99 9.98 3.16 -9.91
C ASP A 99 9.17 3.98 -8.89
N ALA A 100 8.42 3.33 -8.00
CA ALA A 100 7.68 4.00 -6.94
C ALA A 100 8.64 4.62 -5.91
N LYS A 101 8.21 5.69 -5.25
CA LYS A 101 9.03 6.43 -4.27
C LYS A 101 8.43 6.43 -2.87
N VAL A 102 7.21 5.95 -2.72
CA VAL A 102 6.49 5.98 -1.45
C VAL A 102 5.92 4.60 -1.15
N ILE A 103 6.03 4.19 0.10
CA ILE A 103 5.38 3.00 0.66
C ILE A 103 4.40 3.49 1.71
N VAL A 104 3.11 3.16 1.56
CA VAL A 104 2.11 3.49 2.59
C VAL A 104 2.13 2.38 3.63
N VAL A 105 2.50 2.72 4.88
CA VAL A 105 2.54 1.75 5.98
C VAL A 105 1.43 2.01 6.99
N ALA A 106 0.85 0.94 7.53
CA ALA A 106 -0.14 1.03 8.59
C ALA A 106 0.05 -0.09 9.60
N GLU A 107 0.06 0.27 10.89
CA GLU A 107 0.12 -0.70 11.98
C GLU A 107 -1.21 -1.46 12.09
N GLN A 108 -1.15 -2.78 12.01
CA GLN A 108 -2.28 -3.69 12.08
C GLN A 108 -2.26 -4.57 13.35
N GLY A 109 -1.29 -4.37 14.22
CA GLY A 109 -1.29 -4.99 15.52
C GLY A 109 -2.57 -4.64 16.28
N HIS A 110 -3.31 -5.65 16.74
CA HIS A 110 -4.61 -5.51 17.40
C HIS A 110 -5.74 -4.88 16.54
N SER A 111 -5.53 -4.72 15.23
CA SER A 111 -6.54 -4.16 14.35
C SER A 111 -7.77 -5.06 14.26
N ILE A 112 -8.93 -4.42 14.23
CA ILE A 112 -10.21 -5.07 13.95
C ILE A 112 -10.60 -5.01 12.47
N GLN A 113 -9.73 -4.49 11.62
CA GLN A 113 -9.95 -4.43 10.18
C GLN A 113 -10.20 -5.84 9.60
N GLY A 114 -11.21 -5.97 8.76
CA GLY A 114 -11.64 -7.24 8.20
C GLY A 114 -12.54 -8.09 9.12
N ILE A 115 -12.78 -7.68 10.37
CA ILE A 115 -13.72 -8.35 11.27
C ILE A 115 -15.10 -7.69 11.12
N MET A 116 -15.91 -8.19 10.19
CA MET A 116 -17.20 -7.59 9.83
C MET A 116 -18.21 -7.47 10.99
N THR A 117 -18.05 -8.27 12.04
CA THR A 117 -18.92 -8.27 13.21
C THR A 117 -18.41 -7.40 14.36
N ALA A 118 -17.20 -6.87 14.25
CA ALA A 118 -16.62 -6.04 15.31
C ALA A 118 -17.26 -4.64 15.32
N PRO A 119 -17.64 -4.11 16.49
CA PRO A 119 -18.18 -2.78 16.61
C PRO A 119 -17.06 -1.75 16.43
N VAL A 120 -17.07 -1.05 15.30
CA VAL A 120 -16.00 -0.12 14.84
C VAL A 120 -15.61 0.93 15.90
N PHE A 121 -16.50 1.34 16.77
CA PHE A 121 -16.24 2.41 17.75
C PHE A 121 -15.90 1.91 19.15
N ASN A 122 -16.19 0.65 19.49
CA ASN A 122 -16.09 0.16 20.86
C ASN A 122 -14.83 -0.70 21.11
N GLU A 123 -14.19 -1.18 20.06
CA GLU A 123 -13.05 -2.13 20.17
C GLU A 123 -11.77 -1.62 19.48
N LYS A 124 -11.65 -0.30 19.33
CA LYS A 124 -10.40 0.27 18.82
C LYS A 124 -9.27 0.01 19.82
N PRO A 125 -8.11 -0.49 19.36
CA PRO A 125 -6.97 -0.68 20.23
C PRO A 125 -6.50 0.65 20.82
N ILE A 126 -6.15 0.63 22.10
CA ILE A 126 -5.51 1.75 22.81
C ILE A 126 -4.12 1.27 23.16
N PHE A 127 -3.11 1.82 22.53
CA PHE A 127 -1.73 1.43 22.77
C PHE A 127 -1.22 1.97 24.11
N SER A 128 -0.48 1.12 24.81
CA SER A 128 0.34 1.51 25.96
C SER A 128 1.53 2.37 25.48
N ASP A 129 2.19 3.06 26.41
CA ASP A 129 3.40 3.82 26.12
C ASP A 129 4.51 2.94 25.52
N GLU A 130 4.63 1.69 25.98
CA GLU A 130 5.58 0.72 25.43
C GLU A 130 5.26 0.33 23.98
N GLU A 131 3.99 0.15 23.65
CA GLU A 131 3.56 -0.14 22.27
C GLU A 131 3.78 1.05 21.35
N TRP A 132 3.50 2.27 21.83
CA TRP A 132 3.81 3.49 21.09
C TRP A 132 5.31 3.63 20.82
N GLN A 133 6.16 3.31 21.79
CA GLN A 133 7.61 3.33 21.62
C GLN A 133 8.06 2.27 20.58
N LYS A 134 7.56 1.04 20.69
CA LYS A 134 7.85 -0.03 19.70
C LYS A 134 7.44 0.37 18.29
N LEU A 135 6.27 0.97 18.16
CA LEU A 135 5.77 1.45 16.86
C LEU A 135 6.71 2.54 16.30
N ALA A 136 7.05 3.56 17.07
CA ALA A 136 7.91 4.64 16.65
C ALA A 136 9.30 4.14 16.22
N GLU A 137 9.96 3.34 17.07
CA GLU A 137 11.28 2.76 16.77
C GLU A 137 11.24 1.82 15.55
N GLY A 138 10.15 1.05 15.41
CA GLY A 138 9.95 0.16 14.28
C GLY A 138 9.75 0.91 12.97
N LEU A 139 8.95 1.98 12.96
CA LEU A 139 8.76 2.82 11.80
C LEU A 139 10.05 3.54 11.38
N GLU A 140 10.84 4.06 12.35
CA GLU A 140 12.14 4.65 12.07
C GLU A 140 13.06 3.67 11.33
N LYS A 141 13.17 2.44 11.83
CA LYS A 141 13.96 1.38 11.19
C LYS A 141 13.43 0.98 9.80
N LEU A 142 12.10 0.95 9.60
CA LEU A 142 11.52 0.71 8.28
C LEU A 142 11.81 1.87 7.33
N GLY A 143 11.79 3.11 7.81
CA GLY A 143 12.21 4.30 7.08
C GLY A 143 13.65 4.19 6.59
N ASP A 144 14.58 3.78 7.46
CA ASP A 144 15.98 3.53 7.08
C ASP A 144 16.09 2.49 5.96
N LEU A 145 15.34 1.38 6.08
CA LEU A 145 15.28 0.36 5.03
C LEU A 145 14.70 0.89 3.71
N ALA A 146 13.72 1.80 3.76
CA ALA A 146 13.18 2.44 2.56
C ALA A 146 14.21 3.36 1.91
N HIS A 147 14.92 4.17 2.72
CA HIS A 147 15.97 5.08 2.26
C HIS A 147 17.14 4.38 1.57
N GLU A 148 17.47 3.13 1.91
CA GLU A 148 18.46 2.32 1.18
C GLU A 148 18.17 2.22 -0.34
N LYS A 149 16.90 2.37 -0.73
CA LYS A 149 16.42 2.33 -2.12
C LYS A 149 15.92 3.69 -2.63
N GLY A 150 16.16 4.77 -1.88
CA GLY A 150 15.71 6.11 -2.22
C GLY A 150 14.17 6.23 -2.22
N MET A 151 13.52 5.54 -1.28
CA MET A 151 12.08 5.55 -1.06
C MET A 151 11.77 6.11 0.34
N GLU A 152 10.53 6.58 0.52
CA GLU A 152 9.97 7.08 1.78
C GLU A 152 8.84 6.16 2.27
N ILE A 153 8.55 6.18 3.58
CA ILE A 153 7.35 5.54 4.15
C ILE A 153 6.37 6.57 4.67
#